data_3657383d0a0ad2ec647545cb37df494f
#
_entry.id   3657383d0a0ad2ec647545cb37df494f
#
_cell.length_a   1.000
_cell.length_b   1.000
_cell.length_c   1.000
_cell.angle_alpha   90.00
_cell.angle_beta   90.00
_cell.angle_gamma   90.00
#
_symmetry.space_group_name_H-M   'P 1'
#
loop_
_entity.id
_entity.type
_entity.pdbx_description
1 polymer ?
#
loop_
_entity_poly.entity_id
_entity_poly.type
_entity_poly.pdbx_seq_one_letter_code
_entity_poly.pdbx_strand_id
1 'polypeptide(L)'
;AYAASKDHLRARHTAVFCFGISMILCIICTVLSYMGADIIAGYIFHNPHVAPLIRISVFSVPFACIHCLVCAYYISKERTVIPAVSQVFEQAVRLGATYIIVHIAHNKGEEITAAVGVAGLVCGEIAAALLCAAIVLTGRRKNIRTTGHPGIEVKQIIRTSIPVSLNRLALHGMQSLEAALIPLMLTVYGYSAQHSVAIFGILTGMAMPVILFPSTLTGSVAQMLLPSVAKEQSSSDKLIKSSRMALVFSLAFGFICIIGYTTAGAVITAYVF
;
A
#
# COMPACT_ATOMS: atom_id res chain seq x y z
N ALA A 1 -16.36 6.61 11.70
CA ALA A 1 -17.43 7.30 12.47
C ALA A 1 -18.76 6.54 12.39
N TYR A 2 -19.41 6.43 11.21
CA TYR A 2 -20.73 5.76 11.08
C TYR A 2 -20.72 4.27 11.41
N ALA A 3 -19.64 3.54 11.15
CA ALA A 3 -19.51 2.14 11.54
C ALA A 3 -19.46 1.96 13.06
N ALA A 4 -18.87 2.91 13.78
CA ALA A 4 -18.81 2.92 15.23
C ALA A 4 -20.15 3.30 15.90
N SER A 5 -20.99 4.11 15.21
CA SER A 5 -22.29 4.56 15.72
C SER A 5 -23.44 3.56 15.57
N LYS A 6 -23.16 2.30 15.15
CA LYS A 6 -24.17 1.26 14.82
C LYS A 6 -25.14 1.60 13.68
N ASP A 7 -24.92 2.71 12.97
CA ASP A 7 -25.72 3.10 11.80
C ASP A 7 -25.17 2.42 10.53
N HIS A 8 -25.43 1.13 10.42
CA HIS A 8 -24.92 0.28 9.33
C HIS A 8 -25.41 0.71 7.94
N LEU A 9 -26.52 1.45 7.87
CA LEU A 9 -27.09 1.96 6.63
C LEU A 9 -26.28 3.11 6.09
N ARG A 10 -26.06 4.13 6.92
CA ARG A 10 -25.23 5.29 6.55
C ARG A 10 -23.82 4.87 6.22
N ALA A 11 -23.24 3.93 7.00
CA ALA A 11 -21.91 3.39 6.72
C ALA A 11 -21.81 2.75 5.33
N ARG A 12 -22.83 1.98 4.91
CA ARG A 12 -22.88 1.34 3.60
C ARG A 12 -23.04 2.35 2.45
N HIS A 13 -23.96 3.29 2.58
CA HIS A 13 -24.16 4.32 1.55
C HIS A 13 -22.93 5.19 1.39
N THR A 14 -22.30 5.61 2.51
CA THR A 14 -21.04 6.34 2.49
C THR A 14 -19.93 5.55 1.81
N ALA A 15 -19.81 4.25 2.11
CA ALA A 15 -18.80 3.40 1.48
C ALA A 15 -19.00 3.28 -0.04
N VAL A 16 -20.26 3.09 -0.51
CA VAL A 16 -20.55 3.03 -1.96
C VAL A 16 -20.28 4.37 -2.65
N PHE A 17 -20.64 5.47 -2.01
CA PHE A 17 -20.36 6.82 -2.53
C PHE A 17 -18.85 7.09 -2.64
N CYS A 18 -18.09 6.80 -1.57
CA CYS A 18 -16.63 6.92 -1.57
C CYS A 18 -16.00 6.00 -2.61
N PHE A 19 -16.50 4.77 -2.77
CA PHE A 19 -16.05 3.83 -3.78
C PHE A 19 -16.22 4.41 -5.20
N GLY A 20 -17.39 4.97 -5.50
CA GLY A 20 -17.66 5.58 -6.82
C GLY A 20 -16.71 6.74 -7.13
N ILE A 21 -16.56 7.68 -6.19
CA ILE A 21 -15.66 8.83 -6.38
C ILE A 21 -14.20 8.37 -6.52
N SER A 22 -13.75 7.45 -5.67
CA SER A 22 -12.38 6.96 -5.71
C SER A 22 -12.08 6.23 -7.02
N MET A 23 -13.02 5.44 -7.54
CA MET A 23 -12.86 4.74 -8.82
C MET A 23 -12.78 5.72 -10.00
N ILE A 24 -13.63 6.74 -10.03
CA ILE A 24 -13.57 7.76 -11.08
C ILE A 24 -12.22 8.48 -11.06
N LEU A 25 -11.79 8.94 -9.88
CA LEU A 25 -10.52 9.63 -9.71
C LEU A 25 -9.34 8.72 -10.09
N CYS A 26 -9.40 7.44 -9.70
CA CYS A 26 -8.39 6.45 -10.02
C CYS A 26 -8.26 6.20 -11.52
N ILE A 27 -9.39 6.09 -12.25
CA ILE A 27 -9.40 5.93 -13.71
C ILE A 27 -8.81 7.18 -14.38
N ILE A 28 -9.18 8.36 -13.94
CA ILE A 28 -8.61 9.62 -14.47
C ILE A 28 -7.09 9.63 -14.25
N CYS A 29 -6.61 9.35 -13.06
CA CYS A 29 -5.18 9.28 -12.75
C CYS A 29 -4.46 8.21 -13.59
N THR A 30 -5.08 7.05 -13.80
CA THR A 30 -4.55 5.96 -14.63
C THR A 30 -4.37 6.45 -16.08
N VAL A 31 -5.39 7.07 -16.66
CA VAL A 31 -5.32 7.58 -18.05
C VAL A 31 -4.26 8.68 -18.17
N LEU A 32 -4.25 9.64 -17.24
CA LEU A 32 -3.26 10.72 -17.25
C LEU A 32 -1.83 10.19 -17.11
N SER A 33 -1.60 9.23 -16.21
CA SER A 33 -0.27 8.63 -16.00
C SER A 33 0.17 7.78 -17.20
N TYR A 34 -0.76 7.07 -17.84
CA TYR A 34 -0.48 6.31 -19.05
C TYR A 34 -0.07 7.22 -20.23
N MET A 35 -0.82 8.31 -20.45
CA MET A 35 -0.52 9.29 -21.49
C MET A 35 0.76 10.10 -21.18
N GLY A 36 1.00 10.40 -19.90
CA GLY A 36 2.16 11.13 -19.43
C GLY A 36 3.41 10.29 -19.19
N ALA A 37 3.38 8.98 -19.47
CA ALA A 37 4.48 8.07 -19.15
C ALA A 37 5.83 8.50 -19.77
N ASP A 38 5.85 8.99 -21.01
CA ASP A 38 7.07 9.45 -21.67
C ASP A 38 7.61 10.74 -21.04
N ILE A 39 6.71 11.65 -20.65
CA ILE A 39 7.06 12.91 -19.98
C ILE A 39 7.67 12.58 -18.61
N ILE A 40 7.03 11.71 -17.84
CA ILE A 40 7.51 11.29 -16.52
C ILE A 40 8.87 10.60 -16.64
N ALA A 41 9.04 9.69 -17.60
CA ALA A 41 10.29 8.98 -17.82
C ALA A 41 11.42 9.92 -18.25
N GLY A 42 11.14 10.88 -19.12
CA GLY A 42 12.16 11.84 -19.62
C GLY A 42 12.52 12.92 -18.62
N TYR A 43 11.53 13.58 -18.00
CA TYR A 43 11.78 14.75 -17.14
C TYR A 43 12.09 14.40 -15.68
N ILE A 44 11.46 13.33 -15.13
CA ILE A 44 11.66 12.98 -13.71
C ILE A 44 12.77 11.96 -13.57
N PHE A 45 12.75 10.89 -14.35
CA PHE A 45 13.73 9.81 -14.24
C PHE A 45 14.95 9.98 -15.16
N HIS A 46 14.92 10.91 -16.10
CA HIS A 46 15.98 11.13 -17.10
C HIS A 46 16.36 9.83 -17.82
N ASN A 47 15.43 8.88 -17.94
CA ASN A 47 15.65 7.57 -18.54
C ASN A 47 14.40 7.11 -19.32
N PRO A 48 14.44 7.20 -20.67
CA PRO A 48 13.31 6.80 -21.51
C PRO A 48 12.90 5.32 -21.38
N HIS A 49 13.84 4.45 -20.99
CA HIS A 49 13.56 3.02 -20.79
C HIS A 49 12.59 2.72 -19.64
N VAL A 50 12.30 3.71 -18.80
CA VAL A 50 11.33 3.57 -17.69
C VAL A 50 9.88 3.75 -18.20
N ALA A 51 9.64 4.39 -19.33
CA ALA A 51 8.30 4.64 -19.85
C ALA A 51 7.44 3.38 -20.04
N PRO A 52 7.94 2.28 -20.63
CA PRO A 52 7.18 1.04 -20.73
C PRO A 52 6.82 0.44 -19.37
N LEU A 53 7.73 0.56 -18.39
CA LEU A 53 7.51 0.05 -17.02
C LEU A 53 6.39 0.85 -16.32
N ILE A 54 6.37 2.18 -16.50
CA ILE A 54 5.30 3.04 -16.01
C ILE A 54 3.96 2.63 -16.64
N ARG A 55 3.91 2.43 -17.96
CA ARG A 55 2.69 2.01 -18.65
C ARG A 55 2.15 0.68 -18.13
N ILE A 56 3.01 -0.30 -17.86
CA ILE A 56 2.59 -1.59 -17.30
C ILE A 56 2.10 -1.39 -15.86
N SER A 57 2.83 -0.67 -15.01
CA SER A 57 2.50 -0.49 -13.60
C SER A 57 1.18 0.28 -13.40
N VAL A 58 0.87 1.23 -14.28
CA VAL A 58 -0.36 2.03 -14.21
C VAL A 58 -1.62 1.17 -14.33
N PHE A 59 -1.56 0.03 -15.00
CA PHE A 59 -2.68 -0.92 -15.05
C PHE A 59 -3.04 -1.51 -13.67
N SER A 60 -2.11 -1.57 -12.72
CA SER A 60 -2.42 -2.06 -11.37
C SER A 60 -3.29 -1.08 -10.56
N VAL A 61 -3.27 0.22 -10.88
CA VAL A 61 -3.88 1.29 -10.07
C VAL A 61 -5.39 1.11 -9.84
N PRO A 62 -6.23 0.79 -10.84
CA PRO A 62 -7.66 0.53 -10.61
C PRO A 62 -7.91 -0.70 -9.71
N PHE A 63 -7.11 -1.74 -9.86
CA PHE A 63 -7.22 -2.96 -9.06
C PHE A 63 -6.77 -2.72 -7.63
N ALA A 64 -5.65 -2.02 -7.43
CA ALA A 64 -5.19 -1.58 -6.11
C ALA A 64 -6.25 -0.71 -5.41
N CYS A 65 -6.95 0.17 -6.14
CA CYS A 65 -8.04 0.96 -5.60
C CYS A 65 -9.18 0.08 -5.06
N ILE A 66 -9.61 -0.93 -5.83
CA ILE A 66 -10.66 -1.88 -5.40
C ILE A 66 -10.19 -2.62 -4.13
N HIS A 67 -8.97 -3.17 -4.15
CA HIS A 67 -8.39 -3.89 -3.02
C HIS A 67 -8.33 -3.02 -1.76
N CYS A 68 -7.75 -1.82 -1.85
CA CYS A 68 -7.64 -0.89 -0.72
C CYS A 68 -9.00 -0.48 -0.14
N LEU A 69 -9.99 -0.19 -0.98
CA LEU A 69 -11.32 0.24 -0.53
C LEU A 69 -12.07 -0.88 0.18
N VAL A 70 -11.97 -2.11 -0.32
CA VAL A 70 -12.57 -3.28 0.35
C VAL A 70 -11.87 -3.55 1.67
N CYS A 71 -10.55 -3.52 1.73
CA CYS A 71 -9.78 -3.67 2.96
C CYS A 71 -10.15 -2.60 3.99
N ALA A 72 -10.22 -1.33 3.60
CA ALA A 72 -10.62 -0.22 4.47
C ALA A 72 -12.03 -0.40 5.04
N TYR A 73 -12.98 -0.89 4.22
CA TYR A 73 -14.33 -1.19 4.66
C TYR A 73 -14.36 -2.29 5.73
N TYR A 74 -13.60 -3.37 5.57
CA TYR A 74 -13.55 -4.46 6.55
C TYR A 74 -12.77 -4.08 7.81
N ILE A 75 -11.69 -3.30 7.70
CA ILE A 75 -10.97 -2.73 8.85
C ILE A 75 -11.92 -1.83 9.68
N SER A 76 -12.72 -1.00 9.03
CA SER A 76 -13.69 -0.15 9.74
C SER A 76 -14.75 -0.92 10.51
N LYS A 77 -14.97 -2.20 10.15
CA LYS A 77 -15.86 -3.15 10.85
C LYS A 77 -15.13 -4.03 11.86
N GLU A 78 -13.85 -3.77 12.12
CA GLU A 78 -12.99 -4.59 12.99
C GLU A 78 -12.80 -6.04 12.51
N ARG A 79 -13.08 -6.30 11.23
CA ARG A 79 -12.84 -7.60 10.60
C ARG A 79 -11.48 -7.59 9.89
N THR A 80 -10.40 -7.65 10.65
CA THR A 80 -9.03 -7.53 10.15
C THR A 80 -8.51 -8.78 9.43
N VAL A 81 -9.17 -9.92 9.60
CA VAL A 81 -8.80 -11.19 8.95
C VAL A 81 -8.88 -11.08 7.42
N ILE A 82 -9.92 -10.42 6.89
CA ILE A 82 -10.12 -10.31 5.44
C ILE A 82 -9.00 -9.48 4.77
N PRO A 83 -8.65 -8.28 5.25
CA PRO A 83 -7.48 -7.55 4.76
C PRO A 83 -6.18 -8.35 4.88
N ALA A 84 -5.95 -9.02 6.02
CA ALA A 84 -4.74 -9.81 6.23
C ALA A 84 -4.61 -10.96 5.22
N VAL A 85 -5.67 -11.74 5.02
CA VAL A 85 -5.68 -12.83 4.04
C VAL A 85 -5.50 -12.30 2.62
N SER A 86 -6.16 -11.20 2.25
CA SER A 86 -6.04 -10.63 0.90
C SER A 86 -4.61 -10.11 0.62
N GLN A 87 -3.93 -9.52 1.61
CA GLN A 87 -2.55 -9.07 1.47
C GLN A 87 -1.56 -10.24 1.35
N VAL A 88 -1.72 -11.28 2.17
CA VAL A 88 -0.89 -12.48 2.06
C VAL A 88 -1.08 -13.15 0.70
N PHE A 89 -2.33 -13.27 0.24
CA PHE A 89 -2.65 -13.82 -1.07
C PHE A 89 -2.05 -13.00 -2.21
N GLU A 90 -2.13 -11.65 -2.14
CA GLU A 90 -1.48 -10.75 -3.08
C GLU A 90 0.02 -11.02 -3.19
N GLN A 91 0.73 -11.10 -2.05
CA GLN A 91 2.17 -11.33 -2.04
C GLN A 91 2.51 -12.72 -2.58
N ALA A 92 1.74 -13.76 -2.24
CA ALA A 92 1.94 -15.10 -2.76
C ALA A 92 1.78 -15.16 -4.29
N VAL A 93 0.75 -14.50 -4.83
CA VAL A 93 0.55 -14.41 -6.28
C VAL A 93 1.64 -13.57 -6.95
N ARG A 94 2.04 -12.45 -6.35
CA ARG A 94 3.13 -11.59 -6.86
C ARG A 94 4.43 -12.37 -6.99
N LEU A 95 4.84 -13.08 -5.94
CA LEU A 95 6.05 -13.91 -5.95
C LEU A 95 5.93 -15.07 -6.93
N GLY A 96 4.80 -15.79 -6.93
CA GLY A 96 4.57 -16.90 -7.85
C GLY A 96 4.58 -16.47 -9.32
N ALA A 97 3.90 -15.36 -9.64
CA ALA A 97 3.88 -14.80 -11.00
C ALA A 97 5.29 -14.37 -11.44
N THR A 98 6.02 -13.65 -10.58
CA THR A 98 7.40 -13.24 -10.87
C THR A 98 8.29 -14.46 -11.11
N TYR A 99 8.21 -15.49 -10.26
CA TYR A 99 8.99 -16.72 -10.42
C TYR A 99 8.67 -17.43 -11.74
N ILE A 100 7.39 -17.58 -12.09
CA ILE A 100 6.95 -18.21 -13.34
C ILE A 100 7.47 -17.42 -14.56
N ILE A 101 7.36 -16.09 -14.55
CA ILE A 101 7.81 -15.24 -15.67
C ILE A 101 9.33 -15.35 -15.81
N VAL A 102 10.09 -15.28 -14.71
CA VAL A 102 11.56 -15.47 -14.72
C VAL A 102 11.92 -16.82 -15.31
N HIS A 103 11.24 -17.88 -14.89
CA HIS A 103 11.52 -19.23 -15.37
C HIS A 103 11.25 -19.39 -16.88
N ILE A 104 10.17 -18.79 -17.36
CA ILE A 104 9.83 -18.80 -18.80
C ILE A 104 10.86 -17.97 -19.59
N ALA A 105 11.25 -16.78 -19.13
CA ALA A 105 12.25 -15.94 -19.78
C ALA A 105 13.61 -16.64 -19.84
N HIS A 106 14.02 -17.25 -18.74
CA HIS A 106 15.27 -18.02 -18.68
C HIS A 106 15.30 -19.17 -19.68
N ASN A 107 14.20 -19.94 -19.79
CA ASN A 107 14.10 -21.07 -20.74
C ASN A 107 14.11 -20.63 -22.20
N LYS A 108 13.69 -19.38 -22.48
CA LYS A 108 13.74 -18.79 -23.83
C LYS A 108 15.05 -18.08 -24.16
N GLY A 109 15.97 -17.96 -23.17
CA GLY A 109 17.21 -17.21 -23.33
C GLY A 109 17.00 -15.69 -23.41
N GLU A 110 15.86 -15.19 -22.94
CA GLU A 110 15.56 -13.76 -22.88
C GLU A 110 16.22 -13.13 -21.64
N GLU A 111 16.67 -11.89 -21.76
CA GLU A 111 17.23 -11.15 -20.62
C GLU A 111 16.15 -10.81 -19.59
N ILE A 112 16.46 -11.10 -18.32
CA ILE A 112 15.57 -10.77 -17.20
C ILE A 112 15.61 -9.26 -16.96
N THR A 113 14.56 -8.56 -17.34
CA THR A 113 14.43 -7.11 -17.19
C THR A 113 13.56 -6.73 -15.99
N ALA A 114 13.63 -5.47 -15.56
CA ALA A 114 12.77 -4.95 -14.51
C ALA A 114 11.26 -5.09 -14.80
N ALA A 115 10.88 -5.25 -16.08
CA ALA A 115 9.50 -5.50 -16.50
C ALA A 115 8.89 -6.76 -15.86
N VAL A 116 9.69 -7.78 -15.56
CA VAL A 116 9.24 -9.01 -14.91
C VAL A 116 8.72 -8.72 -13.50
N GLY A 117 9.45 -7.93 -12.72
CA GLY A 117 9.03 -7.52 -11.37
C GLY A 117 7.75 -6.67 -11.40
N VAL A 118 7.65 -5.75 -12.36
CA VAL A 118 6.44 -4.92 -12.55
C VAL A 118 5.25 -5.77 -12.99
N ALA A 119 5.44 -6.75 -13.87
CA ALA A 119 4.37 -7.66 -14.28
C ALA A 119 3.89 -8.52 -13.09
N GLY A 120 4.79 -9.02 -12.26
CA GLY A 120 4.44 -9.73 -11.02
C GLY A 120 3.62 -8.88 -10.06
N LEU A 121 3.98 -7.60 -9.89
CA LEU A 121 3.21 -6.64 -9.10
C LEU A 121 1.78 -6.50 -9.65
N VAL A 122 1.62 -6.28 -10.93
CA VAL A 122 0.30 -6.15 -11.59
C VAL A 122 -0.54 -7.40 -11.40
N CYS A 123 0.04 -8.60 -11.57
CA CYS A 123 -0.65 -9.86 -11.32
C CYS A 123 -1.12 -10.01 -9.87
N GLY A 124 -0.30 -9.62 -8.90
CA GLY A 124 -0.65 -9.62 -7.48
C GLY A 124 -1.85 -8.73 -7.18
N GLU A 125 -1.84 -7.49 -7.67
CA GLU A 125 -2.93 -6.53 -7.46
C GLU A 125 -4.23 -6.98 -8.13
N ILE A 126 -4.18 -7.52 -9.35
CA ILE A 126 -5.36 -8.08 -10.03
C ILE A 126 -5.95 -9.23 -9.22
N ALA A 127 -5.12 -10.16 -8.75
CA ALA A 127 -5.57 -11.31 -7.98
C ALA A 127 -6.20 -10.88 -6.64
N ALA A 128 -5.59 -9.93 -5.93
CA ALA A 128 -6.13 -9.39 -4.69
C ALA A 128 -7.47 -8.67 -4.91
N ALA A 129 -7.59 -7.88 -5.97
CA ALA A 129 -8.84 -7.21 -6.32
C ALA A 129 -9.95 -8.22 -6.65
N LEU A 130 -9.64 -9.28 -7.40
CA LEU A 130 -10.59 -10.35 -7.72
C LEU A 130 -11.04 -11.11 -6.48
N LEU A 131 -10.11 -11.43 -5.57
CA LEU A 131 -10.43 -12.05 -4.28
C LEU A 131 -11.35 -11.15 -3.45
N CYS A 132 -11.03 -9.88 -3.33
CA CYS A 132 -11.83 -8.90 -2.62
C CYS A 132 -13.22 -8.72 -3.25
N ALA A 133 -13.32 -8.67 -4.57
CA ALA A 133 -14.59 -8.61 -5.27
C ALA A 133 -15.43 -9.88 -5.02
N ALA A 134 -14.84 -11.07 -5.05
CA ALA A 134 -15.49 -12.33 -4.74
C ALA A 134 -16.04 -12.34 -3.30
N ILE A 135 -15.25 -11.88 -2.31
CA ILE A 135 -15.69 -11.79 -0.91
C ILE A 135 -16.89 -10.84 -0.76
N VAL A 136 -16.87 -9.69 -1.46
CA VAL A 136 -17.99 -8.75 -1.41
C VAL A 136 -19.25 -9.32 -2.08
N LEU A 137 -19.11 -10.00 -3.20
CA LEU A 137 -20.22 -10.61 -3.93
C LEU A 137 -20.86 -11.78 -3.16
N THR A 138 -20.05 -12.64 -2.54
CA THR A 138 -20.54 -13.77 -1.74
C THR A 138 -21.13 -13.31 -0.41
N GLY A 139 -20.58 -12.24 0.21
CA GLY A 139 -21.10 -11.66 1.45
C GLY A 139 -22.44 -10.92 1.30
N ARG A 140 -22.90 -10.69 0.08
CA ARG A 140 -24.11 -9.88 -0.23
C ARG A 140 -25.46 -10.53 0.09
N ARG A 141 -25.48 -11.78 0.57
CA ARG A 141 -26.70 -12.58 0.78
C ARG A 141 -27.60 -12.18 1.96
N LYS A 142 -27.25 -11.21 2.80
CA LYS A 142 -28.20 -10.66 3.78
C LYS A 142 -28.89 -9.42 3.21
N ASN A 143 -30.05 -9.69 2.60
CA ASN A 143 -30.98 -8.67 2.09
C ASN A 143 -31.56 -7.89 3.28
N ILE A 144 -30.95 -6.75 3.63
CA ILE A 144 -31.60 -5.78 4.50
C ILE A 144 -32.34 -4.85 3.55
N ARG A 145 -33.64 -5.09 3.38
CA ARG A 145 -34.58 -4.13 2.79
C ARG A 145 -34.55 -2.86 3.62
N THR A 146 -34.07 -1.79 3.05
CA THR A 146 -33.94 -0.51 3.72
C THR A 146 -34.71 0.54 2.95
N THR A 147 -35.82 0.89 3.50
CA THR A 147 -36.64 2.04 3.14
C THR A 147 -36.11 3.23 3.94
N GLY A 148 -35.41 4.13 3.28
CA GLY A 148 -34.92 5.38 3.86
C GLY A 148 -33.69 5.90 3.10
N HIS A 149 -33.67 7.17 2.72
CA HIS A 149 -32.50 7.86 2.20
C HIS A 149 -31.75 8.49 3.38
N PRO A 150 -30.74 7.81 3.98
CA PRO A 150 -29.94 8.48 5.00
C PRO A 150 -29.14 9.58 4.30
N GLY A 151 -29.33 10.82 4.72
CA GLY A 151 -28.55 11.94 4.22
C GLY A 151 -27.06 11.66 4.39
N ILE A 152 -26.31 11.67 3.29
CA ILE A 152 -24.85 11.56 3.31
C ILE A 152 -24.31 12.96 3.60
N GLU A 153 -23.57 13.11 4.69
CA GLU A 153 -22.89 14.38 4.99
C GLU A 153 -21.61 14.51 4.14
N VAL A 154 -21.80 14.70 2.83
CA VAL A 154 -20.70 14.82 1.85
C VAL A 154 -19.67 15.86 2.28
N LYS A 155 -20.14 17.00 2.82
CA LYS A 155 -19.28 18.08 3.31
C LYS A 155 -18.34 17.63 4.42
N GLN A 156 -18.82 16.82 5.35
CA GLN A 156 -18.00 16.30 6.45
C GLN A 156 -16.97 15.28 5.93
N ILE A 157 -17.36 14.41 4.98
CA ILE A 157 -16.43 13.44 4.34
C ILE A 157 -15.32 14.20 3.65
N ILE A 158 -15.63 15.16 2.80
CA ILE A 158 -14.65 15.96 2.05
C ILE A 158 -13.73 16.71 3.02
N ARG A 159 -14.29 17.39 4.02
CA ARG A 159 -13.52 18.15 5.02
C ARG A 159 -12.51 17.29 5.77
N THR A 160 -12.84 16.02 6.03
CA THR A 160 -11.94 15.09 6.73
C THR A 160 -10.95 14.43 5.79
N SER A 161 -11.38 14.10 4.57
CA SER A 161 -10.54 13.34 3.62
C SER A 161 -9.47 14.20 2.96
N ILE A 162 -9.77 15.48 2.64
CA ILE A 162 -8.81 16.36 1.94
C ILE A 162 -7.49 16.52 2.72
N PRO A 163 -7.47 16.88 4.02
CA PRO A 163 -6.21 17.07 4.75
C PRO A 163 -5.39 15.76 4.81
N VAL A 164 -6.06 14.63 5.03
CA VAL A 164 -5.40 13.32 5.09
C VAL A 164 -4.82 12.92 3.74
N SER A 165 -5.57 13.13 2.66
CA SER A 165 -5.11 12.84 1.30
C SER A 165 -3.95 13.74 0.89
N LEU A 166 -4.01 15.03 1.22
CA LEU A 166 -2.95 15.99 0.92
C LEU A 166 -1.65 15.65 1.66
N ASN A 167 -1.74 15.25 2.93
CA ASN A 167 -0.59 14.80 3.70
C ASN A 167 0.05 13.55 3.07
N ARG A 168 -0.76 12.56 2.68
CA ARG A 168 -0.25 11.36 2.00
C ARG A 168 0.36 11.69 0.64
N LEU A 169 -0.26 12.59 -0.13
CA LEU A 169 0.26 13.04 -1.42
C LEU A 169 1.62 13.75 -1.24
N ALA A 170 1.77 14.59 -0.22
CA ALA A 170 3.03 15.24 0.08
C ALA A 170 4.11 14.21 0.45
N LEU A 171 3.81 13.25 1.32
CA LEU A 171 4.75 12.19 1.70
C LEU A 171 5.20 11.34 0.49
N HIS A 172 4.25 10.89 -0.35
CA HIS A 172 4.59 10.13 -1.54
C HIS A 172 5.31 10.98 -2.60
N GLY A 173 5.00 12.27 -2.70
CA GLY A 173 5.73 13.21 -3.53
C GLY A 173 7.18 13.34 -3.09
N MET A 174 7.44 13.46 -1.79
CA MET A 174 8.80 13.50 -1.24
C MET A 174 9.56 12.19 -1.52
N GLN A 175 8.93 11.04 -1.35
CA GLN A 175 9.53 9.74 -1.68
C GLN A 175 9.86 9.62 -3.17
N SER A 176 9.01 10.15 -4.04
CA SER A 176 9.27 10.18 -5.49
C SER A 176 10.44 11.09 -5.85
N LEU A 177 10.55 12.25 -5.18
CA LEU A 177 11.71 13.14 -5.33
C LEU A 177 12.99 12.48 -4.83
N GLU A 178 12.94 11.80 -3.68
CA GLU A 178 14.08 11.04 -3.14
C GLU A 178 14.54 9.97 -4.15
N ALA A 179 13.63 9.23 -4.73
CA ALA A 179 13.92 8.19 -5.73
C ALA A 179 14.58 8.75 -7.01
N ALA A 180 14.28 9.99 -7.38
CA ALA A 180 14.91 10.66 -8.51
C ALA A 180 16.24 11.34 -8.14
N LEU A 181 16.29 12.01 -6.99
CA LEU A 181 17.44 12.83 -6.59
C LEU A 181 18.63 11.99 -6.12
N ILE A 182 18.44 10.89 -5.42
CA ILE A 182 19.57 10.09 -4.90
C ILE A 182 20.42 9.53 -6.05
N PRO A 183 19.88 8.85 -7.08
CA PRO A 183 20.69 8.42 -8.22
C PRO A 183 21.35 9.57 -8.98
N LEU A 184 20.62 10.70 -9.13
CA LEU A 184 21.14 11.88 -9.79
C LEU A 184 22.35 12.46 -9.04
N MET A 185 22.29 12.59 -7.73
CA MET A 185 23.39 13.10 -6.92
C MET A 185 24.59 12.15 -6.92
N LEU A 186 24.38 10.84 -6.95
CA LEU A 186 25.44 9.86 -7.10
C LEU A 186 26.15 9.99 -8.45
N THR A 187 25.44 10.30 -9.52
CA THR A 187 26.05 10.57 -10.83
C THR A 187 26.87 11.87 -10.83
N VAL A 188 26.38 12.91 -10.19
CA VAL A 188 27.13 14.17 -10.02
C VAL A 188 28.42 13.95 -9.20
N TYR A 189 28.39 13.05 -8.23
CA TYR A 189 29.58 12.70 -7.43
C TYR A 189 30.60 11.88 -8.19
N GLY A 190 30.26 11.34 -9.37
CA GLY A 190 31.23 10.66 -10.28
C GLY A 190 30.93 9.16 -10.52
N TYR A 191 29.82 8.63 -9.99
CA TYR A 191 29.41 7.27 -10.34
C TYR A 191 28.74 7.25 -11.72
N SER A 192 28.87 6.12 -12.44
CA SER A 192 28.09 5.95 -13.68
C SER A 192 26.60 5.90 -13.38
N ALA A 193 25.76 6.33 -14.32
CA ALA A 193 24.30 6.35 -14.15
C ALA A 193 23.75 4.94 -13.77
N GLN A 194 24.28 3.90 -14.39
CA GLN A 194 23.89 2.52 -14.13
C GLN A 194 24.27 2.09 -12.70
N HIS A 195 25.46 2.44 -12.24
CA HIS A 195 25.92 2.13 -10.89
C HIS A 195 25.15 2.91 -9.81
N SER A 196 24.81 4.16 -10.08
CA SER A 196 24.00 5.01 -9.19
C SER A 196 22.61 4.43 -8.95
N VAL A 197 21.95 3.96 -10.01
CA VAL A 197 20.64 3.28 -9.91
C VAL A 197 20.76 1.94 -9.18
N ALA A 198 21.84 1.18 -9.41
CA ALA A 198 22.09 -0.08 -8.71
C ALA A 198 22.27 0.13 -7.20
N ILE A 199 23.09 1.12 -6.78
CA ILE A 199 23.27 1.47 -5.37
C ILE A 199 21.92 1.86 -4.73
N PHE A 200 21.14 2.69 -5.42
CA PHE A 200 19.81 3.08 -4.93
C PHE A 200 18.87 1.86 -4.82
N GLY A 201 18.92 0.94 -5.78
CA GLY A 201 18.16 -0.29 -5.77
C GLY A 201 18.51 -1.20 -4.58
N ILE A 202 19.81 -1.35 -4.27
CA ILE A 202 20.27 -2.11 -3.09
C ILE A 202 19.78 -1.43 -1.80
N LEU A 203 19.90 -0.11 -1.70
CA LEU A 203 19.43 0.63 -0.53
C LEU A 203 17.93 0.44 -0.30
N THR A 204 17.11 0.71 -1.32
CA THR A 204 15.65 0.73 -1.20
C THR A 204 15.01 -0.65 -1.30
N GLY A 205 15.59 -1.56 -2.09
CA GLY A 205 15.06 -2.91 -2.30
C GLY A 205 15.53 -3.94 -1.29
N MET A 206 16.71 -3.72 -0.68
CA MET A 206 17.31 -4.68 0.25
C MET A 206 17.44 -4.10 1.66
N ALA A 207 18.23 -3.04 1.84
CA ALA A 207 18.58 -2.53 3.17
C ALA A 207 17.37 -1.92 3.90
N MET A 208 16.61 -1.05 3.24
CA MET A 208 15.48 -0.34 3.85
C MET A 208 14.35 -1.27 4.34
N PRO A 209 13.92 -2.31 3.61
CA PRO A 209 12.91 -3.24 4.11
C PRO A 209 13.32 -3.95 5.41
N VAL A 210 14.59 -4.31 5.54
CA VAL A 210 15.12 -4.95 6.76
C VAL A 210 15.14 -3.95 7.92
N ILE A 211 15.67 -2.76 7.70
CA ILE A 211 15.79 -1.71 8.74
C ILE A 211 14.40 -1.25 9.20
N LEU A 212 13.43 -1.12 8.27
CA LEU A 212 12.08 -0.65 8.57
C LEU A 212 11.12 -1.75 9.02
N PHE A 213 11.55 -3.01 9.05
CA PHE A 213 10.71 -4.14 9.49
C PHE A 213 10.05 -3.90 10.87
N PRO A 214 10.75 -3.37 11.91
CA PRO A 214 10.11 -3.06 13.18
C PRO A 214 8.97 -2.04 13.07
N SER A 215 9.11 -1.05 12.19
CA SER A 215 8.10 0.00 12.00
C SER A 215 6.82 -0.55 11.35
N THR A 216 6.91 -1.57 10.49
CA THR A 216 5.74 -2.20 9.87
C THR A 216 4.89 -2.95 10.90
N LEU A 217 5.52 -3.63 11.85
CA LEU A 217 4.80 -4.33 12.94
C LEU A 217 4.13 -3.34 13.89
N THR A 218 4.84 -2.30 14.33
CA THR A 218 4.26 -1.28 15.21
C THR A 218 3.16 -0.48 14.51
N GLY A 219 3.31 -0.21 13.21
CA GLY A 219 2.28 0.41 12.37
C GLY A 219 1.01 -0.45 12.25
N SER A 220 1.17 -1.77 12.14
CA SER A 220 0.03 -2.70 12.10
C SER A 220 -0.76 -2.69 13.41
N VAL A 221 -0.08 -2.66 14.55
CA VAL A 221 -0.72 -2.52 15.88
C VAL A 221 -1.49 -1.20 15.97
N ALA A 222 -0.90 -0.09 15.52
CA ALA A 222 -1.56 1.21 15.51
C ALA A 222 -2.82 1.21 14.63
N GLN A 223 -2.78 0.59 13.46
CA GLN A 223 -3.94 0.47 12.57
C GLN A 223 -5.08 -0.35 13.19
N MET A 224 -4.76 -1.43 13.93
CA MET A 224 -5.76 -2.24 14.62
C MET A 224 -6.40 -1.50 15.80
N LEU A 225 -5.66 -0.63 16.47
CA LEU A 225 -6.17 0.15 17.60
C LEU A 225 -7.09 1.32 17.15
N LEU A 226 -6.89 1.87 15.96
CA LEU A 226 -7.61 3.04 15.49
C LEU A 226 -9.15 2.90 15.54
N PRO A 227 -9.78 1.80 15.06
CA PRO A 227 -11.22 1.60 15.17
C PRO A 227 -11.69 1.41 16.60
N SER A 228 -10.92 0.73 17.43
CA SER A 228 -11.25 0.48 18.84
C SER A 228 -11.26 1.78 19.64
N VAL A 229 -10.25 2.62 19.44
CA VAL A 229 -10.16 3.96 20.02
C VAL A 229 -11.32 4.85 19.58
N ALA A 230 -11.70 4.78 18.30
CA ALA A 230 -12.82 5.56 17.79
C ALA A 230 -14.19 5.18 18.38
N LYS A 231 -14.35 3.94 18.85
CA LYS A 231 -15.59 3.46 19.51
C LYS A 231 -15.65 3.82 21.00
N GLU A 232 -14.51 3.79 21.68
CA GLU A 232 -14.42 3.93 23.15
C GLU A 232 -14.27 5.39 23.60
N GLN A 233 -14.67 6.38 22.80
CA GLN A 233 -14.63 7.81 23.17
C GLN A 233 -15.28 8.14 24.51
N SER A 234 -16.09 7.24 25.08
CA SER A 234 -16.79 7.44 26.34
C SER A 234 -16.07 6.90 27.60
N SER A 235 -14.96 6.15 27.46
CA SER A 235 -14.19 5.66 28.62
C SER A 235 -12.70 5.95 28.49
N SER A 236 -12.28 7.05 29.11
CA SER A 236 -10.89 7.54 29.12
C SER A 236 -9.89 6.49 29.62
N ASP A 237 -10.23 5.67 30.63
CA ASP A 237 -9.32 4.71 31.25
C ASP A 237 -8.94 3.55 30.32
N LYS A 238 -9.89 3.05 29.52
CA LYS A 238 -9.61 1.98 28.54
C LYS A 238 -8.73 2.47 27.40
N LEU A 239 -8.97 3.70 26.96
CA LEU A 239 -8.16 4.39 25.94
C LEU A 239 -6.71 4.53 26.39
N ILE A 240 -6.49 5.03 27.62
CA ILE A 240 -5.17 5.21 28.20
C ILE A 240 -4.47 3.85 28.33
N LYS A 241 -5.15 2.82 28.80
CA LYS A 241 -4.60 1.49 28.95
C LYS A 241 -4.17 0.86 27.62
N SER A 242 -5.01 0.96 26.59
CA SER A 242 -4.72 0.44 25.25
C SER A 242 -3.55 1.19 24.61
N SER A 243 -3.53 2.52 24.68
CA SER A 243 -2.43 3.34 24.17
C SER A 243 -1.12 3.07 24.88
N ARG A 244 -1.15 2.91 26.22
CA ARG A 244 0.03 2.57 27.01
C ARG A 244 0.57 1.19 26.64
N MET A 245 -0.31 0.20 26.45
CA MET A 245 0.09 -1.15 26.05
C MET A 245 0.75 -1.15 24.67
N ALA A 246 0.19 -0.41 23.70
CA ALA A 246 0.79 -0.26 22.38
C ALA A 246 2.15 0.42 22.42
N LEU A 247 2.30 1.47 23.23
CA LEU A 247 3.58 2.16 23.45
C LEU A 247 4.65 1.24 24.05
N VAL A 248 4.31 0.53 25.11
CA VAL A 248 5.23 -0.42 25.77
C VAL A 248 5.65 -1.53 24.82
N PHE A 249 4.69 -2.09 24.06
CA PHE A 249 4.98 -3.10 23.05
C PHE A 249 5.93 -2.56 21.97
N SER A 250 5.65 -1.37 21.43
CA SER A 250 6.48 -0.77 20.38
C SER A 250 7.90 -0.48 20.85
N LEU A 251 8.06 0.03 22.08
CA LEU A 251 9.36 0.28 22.67
C LEU A 251 10.12 -1.03 22.92
N ALA A 252 9.49 -2.01 23.55
CA ALA A 252 10.13 -3.30 23.84
C ALA A 252 10.57 -4.00 22.55
N PHE A 253 9.70 -4.02 21.55
CA PHE A 253 10.00 -4.62 20.25
C PHE A 253 11.13 -3.86 19.53
N GLY A 254 11.11 -2.52 19.56
CA GLY A 254 12.18 -1.68 19.02
C GLY A 254 13.53 -1.98 19.67
N PHE A 255 13.60 -2.12 20.99
CA PHE A 255 14.83 -2.50 21.71
C PHE A 255 15.33 -3.88 21.29
N ILE A 256 14.47 -4.88 21.16
CA ILE A 256 14.85 -6.22 20.69
C ILE A 256 15.45 -6.14 19.29
N CYS A 257 14.84 -5.36 18.39
CA CYS A 257 15.36 -5.17 17.02
C CYS A 257 16.71 -4.45 17.00
N ILE A 258 16.90 -3.42 17.84
CA ILE A 258 18.21 -2.74 17.95
C ILE A 258 19.29 -3.73 18.37
N ILE A 259 19.05 -4.52 19.43
CA ILE A 259 19.99 -5.54 19.87
C ILE A 259 20.24 -6.57 18.75
N GLY A 260 19.19 -7.04 18.08
CA GLY A 260 19.31 -7.99 16.98
C GLY A 260 20.15 -7.44 15.81
N TYR A 261 19.90 -6.21 15.39
CA TYR A 261 20.64 -5.60 14.26
C TYR A 261 22.09 -5.24 14.63
N THR A 262 22.37 -4.85 15.87
CA THR A 262 23.74 -4.56 16.29
C THR A 262 24.58 -5.81 16.50
N THR A 263 23.99 -6.91 16.96
CA THR A 263 24.71 -8.16 17.23
C THR A 263 24.77 -9.11 16.03
N ALA A 264 23.68 -9.22 15.26
CA ALA A 264 23.53 -10.19 14.17
C ALA A 264 23.36 -9.54 12.80
N GLY A 265 23.47 -8.22 12.68
CA GLY A 265 23.21 -7.50 11.42
C GLY A 265 24.07 -7.98 10.25
N ALA A 266 25.37 -8.20 10.47
CA ALA A 266 26.26 -8.73 9.44
C ALA A 266 25.87 -10.15 8.99
N VAL A 267 25.45 -10.99 9.94
CA VAL A 267 24.99 -12.36 9.63
C VAL A 267 23.65 -12.32 8.89
N ILE A 268 22.71 -11.52 9.36
CA ILE A 268 21.39 -11.35 8.71
C ILE A 268 21.58 -10.90 7.25
N THR A 269 22.45 -9.91 7.02
CA THR A 269 22.71 -9.39 5.66
C THR A 269 23.31 -10.47 4.77
N ALA A 270 24.26 -11.27 5.27
CA ALA A 270 24.91 -12.33 4.50
C ALA A 270 23.98 -13.52 4.15
N TYR A 271 22.92 -13.77 4.94
CA TYR A 271 21.96 -14.84 4.68
C TYR A 271 20.71 -14.40 3.91
N VAL A 272 20.36 -13.12 3.97
CA VAL A 272 19.15 -12.61 3.31
C VAL A 272 19.47 -12.10 1.90
N PHE A 273 20.70 -11.66 1.65
CA PHE A 273 21.19 -11.10 0.39
C PHE A 273 22.50 -11.77 -0.09
#